data_fb5ec284e1f7b4e7ddc720d3dbb9204e
#
_entry.id   fb5ec284e1f7b4e7ddc720d3dbb9204e
#
_cell.length_a   1.000
_cell.length_b   1.000
_cell.length_c   1.000
_cell.angle_alpha   90.00
_cell.angle_beta   90.00
_cell.angle_gamma   90.00
#
_symmetry.space_group_name_H-M   'P 1'
#
loop_
_entity.id
_entity.type
_entity.pdbx_description
1 polymer ?
#
loop_
_entity_poly.entity_id
_entity_poly.type
_entity_poly.pdbx_seq_one_letter_code
_entity_poly.pdbx_strand_id
1 'polypeptide(L)'
;MHIARILEASADRYPDHLALVFEDRRWTYAEWLARVRRFAQALSDLGVRPGDRVAFYVSTSENSVTTYFACQMLGAVAVPMNFRLSAGEAAHILQDSGARVLIYGRSLTGNVERIAAQMHSVHDFIGCAYDRAHIPAGHLHFETLAEQTADRDEPRIIPSGDAISSLVYTSGTTGRPKGVIHTHANDIAIAMNCVMEYSLNHTDNALHIAPLYHVGGMQAYFIPHLLVGGTNVVIGRYEAEKTLDTIAAERITTLFAVPTQIQE
;
A
#
# COMPACT_ATOMS: atom_id res chain seq x y z
N MET A 1 14.82 -10.04 -9.48
CA MET A 1 13.55 -9.30 -9.70
C MET A 1 13.19 -8.61 -8.39
N HIS A 2 12.56 -7.45 -8.42
CA HIS A 2 12.04 -6.75 -7.24
C HIS A 2 10.57 -6.35 -7.48
N ILE A 3 9.82 -6.05 -6.42
CA ILE A 3 8.35 -5.86 -6.49
C ILE A 3 7.96 -4.68 -7.39
N ALA A 4 8.68 -3.56 -7.36
CA ALA A 4 8.36 -2.41 -8.22
C ALA A 4 8.36 -2.80 -9.72
N ARG A 5 9.24 -3.73 -10.13
CA ARG A 5 9.27 -4.20 -11.53
C ARG A 5 8.00 -4.92 -11.97
N ILE A 6 7.21 -5.46 -11.02
CA ILE A 6 5.90 -6.06 -11.33
C ILE A 6 4.96 -5.00 -11.90
N LEU A 7 4.82 -3.86 -11.23
CA LEU A 7 3.97 -2.77 -11.70
C LEU A 7 4.48 -2.20 -13.03
N GLU A 8 5.79 -1.96 -13.14
CA GLU A 8 6.39 -1.47 -14.38
C GLU A 8 6.15 -2.42 -15.55
N ALA A 9 6.43 -3.71 -15.37
CA ALA A 9 6.25 -4.71 -16.43
C ALA A 9 4.79 -4.87 -16.84
N SER A 10 3.85 -4.72 -15.92
CA SER A 10 2.42 -4.75 -16.25
C SER A 10 1.98 -3.47 -16.97
N ALA A 11 2.51 -2.31 -16.59
CA ALA A 11 2.27 -1.07 -17.33
C ALA A 11 2.90 -1.06 -18.73
N ASP A 12 4.08 -1.69 -18.90
CA ASP A 12 4.71 -1.86 -20.22
C ASP A 12 3.85 -2.77 -21.14
N ARG A 13 3.22 -3.83 -20.58
CA ARG A 13 2.42 -4.80 -21.35
C ARG A 13 1.00 -4.34 -21.61
N TYR A 14 0.39 -3.65 -20.65
CA TYR A 14 -1.02 -3.31 -20.63
C TYR A 14 -1.26 -1.85 -20.21
N PRO A 15 -0.66 -0.84 -20.85
CA PRO A 15 -0.67 0.55 -20.39
C PRO A 15 -2.08 1.11 -20.19
N ASP A 16 -3.00 0.76 -21.10
CA ASP A 16 -4.37 1.27 -21.13
C ASP A 16 -5.38 0.39 -20.38
N HIS A 17 -4.95 -0.79 -19.86
CA HIS A 17 -5.83 -1.62 -19.02
C HIS A 17 -6.06 -0.92 -17.68
N LEU A 18 -7.25 -1.13 -17.14
CA LEU A 18 -7.61 -0.66 -15.81
C LEU A 18 -6.79 -1.45 -14.77
N ALA A 19 -5.98 -0.74 -14.01
CA ALA A 19 -5.11 -1.34 -12.99
C ALA A 19 -5.73 -1.30 -11.60
N LEU A 20 -6.36 -0.15 -11.27
CA LEU A 20 -6.83 0.13 -9.91
C LEU A 20 -8.15 0.89 -9.95
N VAL A 21 -9.10 0.43 -9.14
CA VAL A 21 -10.37 1.10 -8.87
C VAL A 21 -10.51 1.27 -7.36
N PHE A 22 -10.84 2.49 -6.94
CA PHE A 22 -11.18 2.79 -5.55
C PHE A 22 -12.30 3.84 -5.53
N GLU A 23 -13.46 3.46 -5.03
CA GLU A 23 -14.67 4.29 -5.06
C GLU A 23 -15.01 4.69 -6.51
N ASP A 24 -15.09 6.00 -6.80
CA ASP A 24 -15.34 6.57 -8.13
C ASP A 24 -14.05 6.84 -8.93
N ARG A 25 -12.88 6.61 -8.34
CA ARG A 25 -11.56 6.85 -8.95
C ARG A 25 -11.06 5.61 -9.67
N ARG A 26 -10.56 5.82 -10.88
CA ARG A 26 -10.05 4.77 -11.77
C ARG A 26 -8.72 5.17 -12.36
N TRP A 27 -7.79 4.23 -12.42
CA TRP A 27 -6.49 4.43 -13.05
C TRP A 27 -6.16 3.25 -13.96
N THR A 28 -5.73 3.57 -15.17
CA THR A 28 -5.03 2.61 -16.02
C THR A 28 -3.66 2.27 -15.41
N TYR A 29 -3.02 1.24 -15.93
CA TYR A 29 -1.67 0.88 -15.50
C TYR A 29 -0.67 2.04 -15.70
N ALA A 30 -0.75 2.74 -16.85
CA ALA A 30 0.11 3.90 -17.15
C ALA A 30 -0.14 5.06 -16.17
N GLU A 31 -1.40 5.40 -15.89
CA GLU A 31 -1.78 6.48 -15.00
C GLU A 31 -1.37 6.19 -13.55
N TRP A 32 -1.62 4.95 -13.08
CA TRP A 32 -1.24 4.58 -11.72
C TRP A 32 0.28 4.50 -11.54
N LEU A 33 1.01 3.94 -12.52
CA LEU A 33 2.46 3.94 -12.50
C LEU A 33 3.03 5.37 -12.42
N ALA A 34 2.48 6.30 -13.20
CA ALA A 34 2.89 7.70 -13.15
C ALA A 34 2.62 8.34 -11.78
N ARG A 35 1.47 8.02 -11.14
CA ARG A 35 1.13 8.47 -9.78
C ARG A 35 2.12 7.90 -8.74
N VAL A 36 2.43 6.60 -8.82
CA VAL A 36 3.40 5.94 -7.93
C VAL A 36 4.79 6.57 -8.09
N ARG A 37 5.24 6.85 -9.32
CA ARG A 37 6.53 7.51 -9.59
C ARG A 37 6.61 8.90 -8.98
N ARG A 38 5.57 9.73 -9.17
CA ARG A 38 5.52 11.06 -8.57
C ARG A 38 5.56 11.00 -7.05
N PHE A 39 4.84 10.07 -6.44
CA PHE A 39 4.87 9.92 -4.99
C PHE A 39 6.21 9.38 -4.48
N ALA A 40 6.85 8.44 -5.20
CA ALA A 40 8.20 8.00 -4.91
C ALA A 40 9.20 9.16 -4.98
N GLN A 41 9.10 10.02 -6.02
CA GLN A 41 9.93 11.21 -6.12
C GLN A 41 9.71 12.16 -4.95
N ALA A 42 8.46 12.39 -4.54
CA ALA A 42 8.14 13.21 -3.37
C ALA A 42 8.79 12.68 -2.09
N LEU A 43 8.73 11.36 -1.86
CA LEU A 43 9.41 10.73 -0.73
C LEU A 43 10.95 10.87 -0.81
N SER A 44 11.52 10.77 -2.02
CA SER A 44 12.95 11.00 -2.25
C SER A 44 13.36 12.43 -1.94
N ASP A 45 12.55 13.42 -2.35
CA ASP A 45 12.76 14.84 -2.07
C ASP A 45 12.67 15.15 -0.55
N LEU A 46 11.86 14.40 0.20
CA LEU A 46 11.81 14.42 1.67
C LEU A 46 12.99 13.69 2.32
N GLY A 47 13.91 13.18 1.54
CA GLY A 47 15.14 12.55 1.99
C GLY A 47 15.01 11.06 2.33
N VAL A 48 13.95 10.37 1.91
CA VAL A 48 13.85 8.91 2.02
C VAL A 48 14.91 8.26 1.12
N ARG A 49 15.64 7.31 1.68
CA ARG A 49 16.74 6.58 1.02
C ARG A 49 16.47 5.07 1.08
N PRO A 50 17.15 4.25 0.26
CA PRO A 50 17.06 2.78 0.36
C PRO A 50 17.30 2.28 1.77
N GLY A 51 16.43 1.38 2.23
CA GLY A 51 16.45 0.84 3.58
C GLY A 51 15.75 1.72 4.63
N ASP A 52 15.38 2.96 4.33
CA ASP A 52 14.54 3.76 5.23
C ASP A 52 13.14 3.16 5.34
N ARG A 53 12.53 3.22 6.51
CA ARG A 53 11.19 2.72 6.76
C ARG A 53 10.18 3.84 6.58
N VAL A 54 9.16 3.54 5.76
CA VAL A 54 8.02 4.42 5.52
C VAL A 54 6.77 3.72 6.06
N ALA A 55 6.23 4.24 7.14
CA ALA A 55 5.02 3.71 7.77
C ALA A 55 3.77 4.32 7.14
N PHE A 56 2.72 3.51 6.98
CA PHE A 56 1.42 4.00 6.54
C PHE A 56 0.29 3.42 7.40
N TYR A 57 -0.33 4.32 8.13
CA TYR A 57 -1.42 4.11 9.06
C TYR A 57 -2.71 4.62 8.43
N VAL A 58 -3.16 3.88 7.41
CA VAL A 58 -4.32 4.25 6.57
C VAL A 58 -5.26 3.06 6.43
N SER A 59 -6.55 3.32 6.20
CA SER A 59 -7.47 2.28 5.77
C SER A 59 -7.07 1.72 4.40
N THR A 60 -7.60 0.54 4.07
CA THR A 60 -7.46 -0.03 2.72
C THR A 60 -7.95 0.99 1.68
N SER A 61 -7.05 1.44 0.80
CA SER A 61 -7.31 2.50 -0.18
C SER A 61 -6.23 2.54 -1.26
N GLU A 62 -6.46 3.30 -2.31
CA GLU A 62 -5.46 3.58 -3.34
C GLU A 62 -4.19 4.24 -2.76
N ASN A 63 -4.32 5.05 -1.70
CA ASN A 63 -3.16 5.66 -1.05
C ASN A 63 -2.26 4.61 -0.40
N SER A 64 -2.84 3.55 0.17
CA SER A 64 -2.07 2.46 0.79
C SER A 64 -1.24 1.69 -0.24
N VAL A 65 -1.83 1.35 -1.39
CA VAL A 65 -1.10 0.62 -2.46
C VAL A 65 -0.14 1.54 -3.21
N THR A 66 -0.48 2.80 -3.43
CA THR A 66 0.42 3.79 -4.02
C THR A 66 1.66 3.99 -3.14
N THR A 67 1.47 4.12 -1.81
CA THR A 67 2.58 4.20 -0.84
C THR A 67 3.45 2.95 -0.88
N TYR A 68 2.83 1.76 -0.85
CA TYR A 68 3.56 0.50 -0.90
C TYR A 68 4.49 0.45 -2.11
N PHE A 69 3.97 0.68 -3.33
CA PHE A 69 4.77 0.62 -4.55
C PHE A 69 5.78 1.77 -4.68
N ALA A 70 5.49 2.95 -4.15
CA ALA A 70 6.47 4.05 -4.08
C ALA A 70 7.68 3.67 -3.21
N CYS A 71 7.47 3.02 -2.06
CA CYS A 71 8.56 2.47 -1.25
C CYS A 71 9.40 1.47 -2.04
N GLN A 72 8.74 0.55 -2.78
CA GLN A 72 9.45 -0.46 -3.56
C GLN A 72 10.30 0.16 -4.68
N MET A 73 9.87 1.27 -5.28
CA MET A 73 10.64 2.00 -6.30
C MET A 73 11.90 2.67 -5.75
N LEU A 74 11.84 3.09 -4.48
CA LEU A 74 12.98 3.71 -3.79
C LEU A 74 13.93 2.71 -3.12
N GLY A 75 13.57 1.42 -3.09
CA GLY A 75 14.24 0.45 -2.22
C GLY A 75 14.05 0.75 -0.73
N ALA A 76 13.04 1.54 -0.37
CA ALA A 76 12.63 1.78 0.99
C ALA A 76 11.78 0.63 1.52
N VAL A 77 11.75 0.47 2.83
CA VAL A 77 11.01 -0.60 3.51
C VAL A 77 9.60 -0.12 3.86
N ALA A 78 8.59 -0.76 3.29
CA ALA A 78 7.18 -0.48 3.59
C ALA A 78 6.81 -1.01 4.98
N VAL A 79 6.14 -0.19 5.80
CA VAL A 79 5.62 -0.60 7.11
C VAL A 79 4.10 -0.37 7.15
N PRO A 80 3.32 -1.32 6.60
CA PRO A 80 1.87 -1.25 6.63
C PRO A 80 1.36 -1.44 8.06
N MET A 81 0.53 -0.51 8.53
CA MET A 81 0.00 -0.52 9.89
C MET A 81 -1.50 -0.77 9.88
N ASN A 82 -1.97 -1.60 10.80
CA ASN A 82 -3.40 -1.79 11.00
C ASN A 82 -4.06 -0.48 11.46
N PHE A 83 -4.97 0.06 10.65
CA PHE A 83 -5.65 1.32 10.96
C PHE A 83 -6.56 1.28 12.21
N ARG A 84 -6.79 0.09 12.79
CA ARG A 84 -7.56 -0.11 14.03
C ARG A 84 -6.71 -0.03 15.30
N LEU A 85 -5.39 0.09 15.16
CA LEU A 85 -4.48 0.24 16.30
C LEU A 85 -4.80 1.49 17.11
N SER A 86 -4.64 1.39 18.41
CA SER A 86 -4.63 2.56 19.30
C SER A 86 -3.38 3.43 19.04
N ALA A 87 -3.41 4.67 19.54
CA ALA A 87 -2.25 5.56 19.45
C ALA A 87 -0.99 4.94 20.08
N GLY A 88 -1.12 4.25 21.24
CA GLY A 88 0.00 3.61 21.91
C GLY A 88 0.62 2.45 21.13
N GLU A 89 -0.21 1.61 20.51
CA GLU A 89 0.25 0.51 19.63
C GLU A 89 0.92 1.07 18.37
N ALA A 90 0.35 2.11 17.76
CA ALA A 90 0.93 2.78 16.62
C ALA A 90 2.30 3.39 16.96
N ALA A 91 2.41 4.06 18.12
CA ALA A 91 3.67 4.61 18.62
C ALA A 91 4.73 3.52 18.78
N HIS A 92 4.37 2.35 19.34
CA HIS A 92 5.29 1.23 19.48
C HIS A 92 5.85 0.78 18.12
N ILE A 93 4.98 0.61 17.11
CA ILE A 93 5.42 0.19 15.76
C ILE A 93 6.35 1.23 15.12
N LEU A 94 6.02 2.51 15.25
CA LEU A 94 6.85 3.59 14.70
C LEU A 94 8.25 3.63 15.36
N GLN A 95 8.32 3.43 16.66
CA GLN A 95 9.59 3.39 17.41
C GLN A 95 10.40 2.14 17.07
N ASP A 96 9.77 0.97 17.09
CA ASP A 96 10.42 -0.33 16.84
C ASP A 96 10.94 -0.44 15.40
N SER A 97 10.14 -0.01 14.42
CA SER A 97 10.58 0.04 13.02
C SER A 97 11.58 1.14 12.73
N GLY A 98 11.64 2.18 13.57
CA GLY A 98 12.41 3.39 13.30
C GLY A 98 11.93 4.10 12.04
N ALA A 99 10.60 4.15 11.81
CA ALA A 99 10.03 4.80 10.65
C ALA A 99 10.42 6.27 10.54
N ARG A 100 10.84 6.68 9.33
CA ARG A 100 11.24 8.06 9.02
C ARG A 100 10.05 8.93 8.60
N VAL A 101 9.10 8.34 7.87
CA VAL A 101 7.90 9.00 7.36
C VAL A 101 6.68 8.24 7.87
N LEU A 102 5.64 8.97 8.26
CA LEU A 102 4.32 8.42 8.57
C LEU A 102 3.27 9.00 7.63
N ILE A 103 2.68 8.13 6.79
CA ILE A 103 1.48 8.44 6.02
C ILE A 103 0.27 7.99 6.84
N TYR A 104 -0.75 8.83 7.00
CA TYR A 104 -1.91 8.49 7.84
C TYR A 104 -3.24 8.95 7.24
N GLY A 105 -4.28 8.18 7.50
CA GLY A 105 -5.64 8.51 7.08
C GLY A 105 -6.27 9.62 7.94
N ARG A 106 -7.11 10.47 7.33
CA ARG A 106 -7.82 11.57 8.01
C ARG A 106 -8.51 11.15 9.32
N SER A 107 -9.16 9.98 9.33
CA SER A 107 -9.84 9.45 10.53
C SER A 107 -8.90 9.17 11.71
N LEU A 108 -7.60 9.13 11.45
CA LEU A 108 -6.54 8.81 12.42
C LEU A 108 -5.77 10.05 12.89
N THR A 109 -6.14 11.25 12.40
CA THR A 109 -5.49 12.52 12.78
C THR A 109 -5.33 12.66 14.29
N GLY A 110 -6.39 12.44 15.06
CA GLY A 110 -6.33 12.55 16.52
C GLY A 110 -5.40 11.53 17.21
N ASN A 111 -5.21 10.34 16.63
CA ASN A 111 -4.21 9.40 17.12
C ASN A 111 -2.80 9.89 16.82
N VAL A 112 -2.58 10.40 15.59
CA VAL A 112 -1.28 10.90 15.14
C VAL A 112 -0.86 12.13 15.96
N GLU A 113 -1.73 13.09 16.19
CA GLU A 113 -1.45 14.28 17.02
C GLU A 113 -1.03 13.92 18.44
N ARG A 114 -1.64 12.88 19.05
CA ARG A 114 -1.26 12.41 20.39
C ARG A 114 0.14 11.85 20.48
N ILE A 115 0.64 11.25 19.40
CA ILE A 115 1.95 10.57 19.40
C ILE A 115 3.04 11.38 18.70
N ALA A 116 2.71 12.33 17.85
CA ALA A 116 3.66 13.06 17.01
C ALA A 116 4.81 13.69 17.81
N ALA A 117 4.50 14.32 18.92
CA ALA A 117 5.51 14.96 19.80
C ALA A 117 6.54 13.98 20.41
N GLN A 118 6.23 12.68 20.42
CA GLN A 118 7.07 11.63 21.01
C GLN A 118 7.82 10.82 19.94
N MET A 119 7.49 11.02 18.64
CA MET A 119 8.04 10.23 17.52
C MET A 119 9.28 10.90 16.93
N HIS A 120 10.39 10.86 17.64
CA HIS A 120 11.64 11.51 17.20
C HIS A 120 12.27 10.92 15.94
N SER A 121 11.92 9.68 15.55
CA SER A 121 12.35 9.06 14.30
C SER A 121 11.54 9.51 13.10
N VAL A 122 10.29 9.97 13.29
CA VAL A 122 9.42 10.42 12.23
C VAL A 122 9.69 11.90 11.94
N HIS A 123 10.25 12.16 10.76
CA HIS A 123 10.58 13.51 10.30
C HIS A 123 9.42 14.19 9.59
N ASP A 124 8.65 13.40 8.83
CA ASP A 124 7.57 13.91 8.00
C ASP A 124 6.27 13.14 8.25
N PHE A 125 5.20 13.91 8.43
CA PHE A 125 3.85 13.40 8.56
C PHE A 125 3.05 13.78 7.30
N ILE A 126 2.46 12.78 6.61
CA ILE A 126 1.71 12.97 5.38
C ILE A 126 0.27 12.51 5.60
N GLY A 127 -0.66 13.44 5.57
CA GLY A 127 -2.09 13.15 5.75
C GLY A 127 -2.79 12.82 4.43
N CYS A 128 -3.61 11.76 4.46
CA CYS A 128 -4.49 11.37 3.36
C CYS A 128 -5.90 11.95 3.62
N ALA A 129 -6.27 12.97 2.87
CA ALA A 129 -7.61 13.57 2.85
C ALA A 129 -7.86 14.14 1.46
N TYR A 130 -9.12 14.17 1.02
CA TYR A 130 -9.48 14.81 -0.27
C TYR A 130 -9.24 16.32 -0.27
N ASP A 131 -9.36 16.96 0.89
CA ASP A 131 -9.16 18.38 1.06
C ASP A 131 -8.02 18.67 2.05
N ARG A 132 -7.05 19.47 1.59
CA ARG A 132 -5.90 19.90 2.39
C ARG A 132 -6.31 20.63 3.69
N ALA A 133 -7.47 21.29 3.72
CA ALA A 133 -7.98 21.99 4.91
C ALA A 133 -8.16 21.05 6.13
N HIS A 134 -8.23 19.74 5.89
CA HIS A 134 -8.36 18.73 6.93
C HIS A 134 -7.02 18.13 7.40
N ILE A 135 -5.91 18.65 6.91
CA ILE A 135 -4.56 18.22 7.32
C ILE A 135 -4.00 19.23 8.33
N PRO A 136 -3.50 18.78 9.49
CA PRO A 136 -2.90 19.65 10.49
C PRO A 136 -1.78 20.54 9.94
N ALA A 137 -1.64 21.73 10.52
CA ALA A 137 -0.56 22.64 10.16
C ALA A 137 0.81 21.94 10.40
N GLY A 138 1.71 22.08 9.45
CA GLY A 138 3.03 21.42 9.48
C GLY A 138 3.04 20.01 8.90
N HIS A 139 1.90 19.38 8.65
CA HIS A 139 1.83 18.11 7.95
C HIS A 139 1.68 18.31 6.44
N LEU A 140 2.20 17.36 5.66
CA LEU A 140 2.11 17.35 4.21
C LEU A 140 0.80 16.71 3.74
N HIS A 141 0.39 17.01 2.51
CA HIS A 141 -0.84 16.49 1.91
C HIS A 141 -0.51 15.46 0.83
N PHE A 142 -1.03 14.24 0.97
CA PHE A 142 -0.74 13.12 0.09
C PHE A 142 -1.06 13.42 -1.38
N GLU A 143 -2.28 13.92 -1.67
CA GLU A 143 -2.71 14.19 -3.03
C GLU A 143 -1.83 15.24 -3.71
N THR A 144 -1.45 16.29 -2.99
CA THR A 144 -0.53 17.31 -3.51
C THR A 144 0.81 16.69 -3.92
N LEU A 145 1.37 15.80 -3.09
CA LEU A 145 2.62 15.13 -3.39
C LEU A 145 2.50 14.16 -4.58
N ALA A 146 1.42 13.38 -4.63
CA ALA A 146 1.21 12.36 -5.66
C ALA A 146 0.83 12.94 -7.04
N GLU A 147 0.28 14.18 -7.08
CA GLU A 147 -0.19 14.80 -8.31
C GLU A 147 0.77 15.88 -8.83
N GLN A 148 1.36 16.68 -7.94
CA GLN A 148 2.09 17.88 -8.30
C GLN A 148 3.62 17.72 -8.33
N THR A 149 4.16 16.63 -7.74
CA THR A 149 5.59 16.35 -7.84
C THR A 149 5.94 16.00 -9.28
N ALA A 150 6.97 16.64 -9.81
CA ALA A 150 7.46 16.33 -11.15
C ALA A 150 8.01 14.90 -11.22
N ASP A 151 7.59 14.14 -12.22
CA ASP A 151 8.22 12.86 -12.53
C ASP A 151 9.61 13.16 -13.15
N ARG A 152 10.66 12.79 -12.43
CA ARG A 152 12.04 12.94 -12.88
C ARG A 152 12.56 11.59 -13.30
N ASP A 153 13.26 11.57 -14.42
CA ASP A 153 13.93 10.35 -14.91
C ASP A 153 15.26 10.15 -14.14
N GLU A 154 15.13 9.93 -12.82
CA GLU A 154 16.29 9.65 -11.98
C GLU A 154 16.68 8.17 -12.09
N PRO A 155 17.99 7.84 -11.92
CA PRO A 155 18.45 6.45 -11.93
C PRO A 155 17.71 5.65 -10.87
N ARG A 156 16.95 4.65 -11.31
CA ARG A 156 16.17 3.80 -10.41
C ARG A 156 17.08 2.90 -9.62
N ILE A 157 16.84 2.85 -8.32
CA ILE A 157 17.50 1.89 -7.45
C ILE A 157 16.86 0.52 -7.72
N ILE A 158 17.69 -0.45 -8.09
CA ILE A 158 17.26 -1.84 -8.27
C ILE A 158 17.68 -2.62 -7.02
N PRO A 159 16.76 -2.82 -6.06
CA PRO A 159 17.08 -3.61 -4.86
C PRO A 159 17.39 -5.06 -5.25
N SER A 160 18.27 -5.70 -4.49
CA SER A 160 18.47 -7.15 -4.61
C SER A 160 17.21 -7.91 -4.19
N GLY A 161 17.07 -9.17 -4.61
CA GLY A 161 15.96 -10.02 -4.18
C GLY A 161 15.91 -10.21 -2.65
N ASP A 162 17.08 -10.21 -2.00
CA ASP A 162 17.21 -10.39 -0.54
C ASP A 162 17.03 -9.09 0.26
N ALA A 163 16.92 -7.94 -0.43
CA ALA A 163 16.61 -6.68 0.24
C ALA A 163 15.22 -6.74 0.89
N ILE A 164 15.08 -6.08 2.02
CA ILE A 164 13.81 -6.03 2.76
C ILE A 164 12.81 -5.19 1.97
N SER A 165 11.66 -5.78 1.65
CA SER A 165 10.53 -5.11 0.99
C SER A 165 9.58 -4.46 1.99
N SER A 166 9.30 -5.17 3.10
CA SER A 166 8.36 -4.69 4.10
C SER A 166 8.59 -5.29 5.48
N LEU A 167 8.08 -4.58 6.50
CA LEU A 167 7.93 -5.06 7.88
C LEU A 167 6.43 -5.16 8.19
N VAL A 168 5.92 -6.38 8.29
CA VAL A 168 4.51 -6.63 8.61
C VAL A 168 4.37 -6.97 10.08
N TYR A 169 3.69 -6.10 10.84
CA TYR A 169 3.53 -6.30 12.29
C TYR A 169 2.39 -7.24 12.62
N THR A 170 2.69 -8.22 13.49
CA THR A 170 1.71 -9.18 14.01
C THR A 170 1.57 -9.03 15.51
N SER A 171 0.40 -9.40 16.07
CA SER A 171 0.19 -9.49 17.52
C SER A 171 1.08 -10.61 18.09
N GLY A 172 2.24 -10.26 18.60
CA GLY A 172 3.15 -11.25 19.19
C GLY A 172 2.53 -11.96 20.42
N THR A 173 2.89 -13.21 20.64
CA THR A 173 2.50 -14.01 21.82
C THR A 173 2.87 -13.36 23.15
N THR A 174 3.78 -12.38 23.16
CA THR A 174 4.28 -11.65 24.34
C THR A 174 3.57 -10.32 24.58
N GLY A 175 2.46 -10.03 23.86
CA GLY A 175 1.63 -8.83 24.05
C GLY A 175 2.12 -7.56 23.33
N ARG A 176 3.33 -7.55 22.76
CA ARG A 176 3.80 -6.43 21.90
C ARG A 176 3.89 -6.89 20.45
N PRO A 177 3.41 -6.08 19.48
CA PRO A 177 3.57 -6.37 18.08
C PRO A 177 5.03 -6.57 17.68
N LYS A 178 5.29 -7.55 16.79
CA LYS A 178 6.62 -7.84 16.23
C LYS A 178 6.59 -7.67 14.73
N GLY A 179 7.60 -6.99 14.17
CA GLY A 179 7.78 -6.81 12.73
C GLY A 179 8.35 -8.05 12.07
N VAL A 180 7.55 -8.70 11.23
CA VAL A 180 8.01 -9.82 10.38
C VAL A 180 8.68 -9.23 9.14
N ILE A 181 9.91 -9.64 8.88
CA ILE A 181 10.69 -9.21 7.72
C ILE A 181 10.24 -9.96 6.48
N HIS A 182 9.84 -9.21 5.45
CA HIS A 182 9.62 -9.71 4.10
C HIS A 182 10.74 -9.21 3.18
N THR A 183 11.18 -10.05 2.25
CA THR A 183 12.12 -9.68 1.19
C THR A 183 11.40 -9.63 -0.16
N HIS A 184 11.98 -8.94 -1.14
CA HIS A 184 11.44 -8.94 -2.50
C HIS A 184 11.33 -10.36 -3.06
N ALA A 185 12.30 -11.23 -2.79
CA ALA A 185 12.29 -12.63 -3.26
C ALA A 185 11.13 -13.42 -2.64
N ASN A 186 10.87 -13.26 -1.34
CA ASN A 186 9.74 -13.92 -0.67
C ASN A 186 8.40 -13.49 -1.28
N ASP A 187 8.20 -12.18 -1.43
CA ASP A 187 6.92 -11.64 -1.93
C ASP A 187 6.67 -12.04 -3.39
N ILE A 188 7.72 -12.07 -4.22
CA ILE A 188 7.62 -12.53 -5.62
C ILE A 188 7.32 -14.04 -5.68
N ALA A 189 7.96 -14.85 -4.84
CA ALA A 189 7.70 -16.29 -4.80
C ALA A 189 6.25 -16.58 -4.39
N ILE A 190 5.72 -15.86 -3.38
CA ILE A 190 4.32 -15.95 -2.98
C ILE A 190 3.41 -15.57 -4.15
N ALA A 191 3.68 -14.43 -4.81
CA ALA A 191 2.86 -13.96 -5.93
C ALA A 191 2.83 -14.97 -7.08
N MET A 192 3.98 -15.53 -7.46
CA MET A 192 4.06 -16.55 -8.52
C MET A 192 3.30 -17.82 -8.16
N ASN A 193 3.39 -18.29 -6.92
CA ASN A 193 2.64 -19.46 -6.44
C ASN A 193 1.14 -19.19 -6.52
N CYS A 194 0.67 -18.02 -6.06
CA CYS A 194 -0.74 -17.66 -6.11
C CYS A 194 -1.25 -17.55 -7.57
N VAL A 195 -0.46 -16.98 -8.49
CA VAL A 195 -0.83 -16.94 -9.92
C VAL A 195 -1.06 -18.35 -10.47
N MET A 196 -0.18 -19.29 -10.16
CA MET A 196 -0.30 -20.68 -10.63
C MET A 196 -1.48 -21.41 -9.97
N GLU A 197 -1.61 -21.34 -8.65
CA GLU A 197 -2.65 -22.06 -7.90
C GLU A 197 -4.06 -21.54 -8.20
N TYR A 198 -4.21 -20.24 -8.38
CA TYR A 198 -5.51 -19.62 -8.65
C TYR A 198 -5.78 -19.48 -10.16
N SER A 199 -4.85 -19.90 -11.03
CA SER A 199 -4.95 -19.78 -12.48
C SER A 199 -5.24 -18.35 -12.96
N LEU A 200 -4.64 -17.36 -12.30
CA LEU A 200 -4.87 -15.94 -12.56
C LEU A 200 -4.35 -15.53 -13.93
N ASN A 201 -5.06 -14.59 -14.55
CA ASN A 201 -4.69 -14.03 -15.85
C ASN A 201 -5.08 -12.54 -15.96
N HIS A 202 -4.71 -11.88 -17.06
CA HIS A 202 -4.89 -10.44 -17.25
C HIS A 202 -6.36 -10.00 -17.45
N THR A 203 -7.28 -10.92 -17.63
CA THR A 203 -8.72 -10.61 -17.74
C THR A 203 -9.44 -10.66 -16.38
N ASP A 204 -8.73 -11.02 -15.31
CA ASP A 204 -9.34 -11.10 -13.99
C ASP A 204 -9.56 -9.71 -13.37
N ASN A 205 -10.74 -9.55 -12.79
CA ASN A 205 -11.12 -8.42 -11.95
C ASN A 205 -11.17 -8.88 -10.50
N ALA A 206 -10.17 -8.48 -9.70
CA ALA A 206 -10.03 -8.88 -8.32
C ALA A 206 -10.68 -7.89 -7.36
N LEU A 207 -11.54 -8.37 -6.45
CA LEU A 207 -12.11 -7.53 -5.40
C LEU A 207 -11.32 -7.68 -4.10
N HIS A 208 -10.81 -6.56 -3.59
CA HIS A 208 -10.03 -6.48 -2.35
C HIS A 208 -10.89 -5.99 -1.20
N ILE A 209 -11.45 -6.93 -0.43
CA ILE A 209 -12.21 -6.68 0.82
C ILE A 209 -11.37 -7.01 2.06
N ALA A 210 -10.31 -7.79 1.90
CA ALA A 210 -9.36 -8.08 2.96
C ALA A 210 -8.40 -6.89 3.17
N PRO A 211 -7.95 -6.67 4.43
CA PRO A 211 -7.03 -5.56 4.71
C PRO A 211 -5.70 -5.67 3.97
N LEU A 212 -5.31 -4.59 3.27
CA LEU A 212 -4.06 -4.52 2.51
C LEU A 212 -2.81 -4.27 3.40
N TYR A 213 -2.99 -4.03 4.69
CA TYR A 213 -1.87 -4.02 5.64
C TYR A 213 -1.46 -5.43 6.08
N HIS A 214 -2.17 -6.47 5.63
CA HIS A 214 -1.92 -7.87 5.96
C HIS A 214 -1.38 -8.64 4.75
N VAL A 215 -0.52 -9.62 5.02
CA VAL A 215 0.10 -10.49 3.99
C VAL A 215 -0.93 -11.11 3.05
N GLY A 216 -2.06 -11.62 3.59
CA GLY A 216 -3.11 -12.21 2.77
C GLY A 216 -3.69 -11.26 1.72
N GLY A 217 -3.93 -10.00 2.10
CA GLY A 217 -4.47 -8.99 1.18
C GLY A 217 -3.44 -8.47 0.18
N MET A 218 -2.24 -8.10 0.64
CA MET A 218 -1.23 -7.50 -0.22
C MET A 218 -0.41 -8.53 -1.00
N GLN A 219 0.35 -9.38 -0.29
CA GLN A 219 1.34 -10.26 -0.93
C GLN A 219 0.69 -11.45 -1.63
N ALA A 220 -0.33 -12.06 -1.01
CA ALA A 220 -0.96 -13.26 -1.54
C ALA A 220 -2.15 -13.00 -2.48
N TYR A 221 -2.62 -11.74 -2.57
CA TYR A 221 -3.77 -11.45 -3.42
C TYR A 221 -3.61 -10.23 -4.32
N PHE A 222 -3.22 -9.04 -3.81
CA PHE A 222 -3.07 -7.83 -4.64
C PHE A 222 -1.91 -7.95 -5.63
N ILE A 223 -0.71 -8.30 -5.15
CA ILE A 223 0.49 -8.42 -5.99
C ILE A 223 0.34 -9.49 -7.08
N PRO A 224 -0.25 -10.69 -6.84
CA PRO A 224 -0.52 -11.68 -7.88
C PRO A 224 -1.35 -11.17 -9.05
N HIS A 225 -2.47 -10.46 -8.79
CA HIS A 225 -3.30 -9.89 -9.86
C HIS A 225 -2.55 -8.80 -10.64
N LEU A 226 -1.75 -7.99 -9.94
CA LEU A 226 -0.91 -7.01 -10.60
C LEU A 226 0.15 -7.66 -11.50
N LEU A 227 0.74 -8.79 -11.07
CA LEU A 227 1.77 -9.53 -11.83
C LEU A 227 1.25 -10.03 -13.19
N VAL A 228 -0.02 -10.43 -13.25
CA VAL A 228 -0.65 -10.89 -14.50
C VAL A 228 -1.26 -9.75 -15.33
N GLY A 229 -1.39 -8.55 -14.80
CA GLY A 229 -2.00 -7.42 -15.49
C GLY A 229 -3.52 -7.32 -15.31
N GLY A 230 -4.07 -7.95 -14.27
CA GLY A 230 -5.50 -7.90 -13.92
C GLY A 230 -5.91 -6.57 -13.30
N THR A 231 -7.23 -6.36 -13.18
CA THR A 231 -7.81 -5.18 -12.52
C THR A 231 -7.95 -5.42 -11.02
N ASN A 232 -7.55 -4.44 -10.21
CA ASN A 232 -7.66 -4.47 -8.76
C ASN A 232 -8.73 -3.48 -8.30
N VAL A 233 -9.87 -3.98 -7.84
CA VAL A 233 -10.97 -3.19 -7.27
C VAL A 233 -10.86 -3.22 -5.76
N VAL A 234 -10.70 -2.07 -5.12
CA VAL A 234 -10.45 -1.94 -3.69
C VAL A 234 -11.66 -1.33 -2.99
N ILE A 235 -12.13 -1.95 -1.94
CA ILE A 235 -13.16 -1.40 -1.04
C ILE A 235 -12.50 -1.00 0.28
N GLY A 236 -12.71 0.26 0.70
CA GLY A 236 -12.10 0.80 1.92
C GLY A 236 -12.62 0.16 3.21
N ARG A 237 -13.88 -0.28 3.21
CA ARG A 237 -14.53 -0.98 4.31
C ARG A 237 -15.44 -2.07 3.76
N TYR A 238 -15.32 -3.27 4.33
CA TYR A 238 -16.25 -4.35 4.03
C TYR A 238 -17.66 -4.02 4.55
N GLU A 239 -18.63 -4.15 3.66
CA GLU A 239 -20.08 -4.12 3.90
C GLU A 239 -20.70 -5.11 2.92
N ALA A 240 -21.50 -6.07 3.40
CA ALA A 240 -21.99 -7.18 2.59
C ALA A 240 -22.75 -6.71 1.34
N GLU A 241 -23.74 -5.81 1.49
CA GLU A 241 -24.52 -5.26 0.39
C GLU A 241 -23.65 -4.54 -0.64
N LYS A 242 -22.79 -3.62 -0.20
CA LYS A 242 -21.85 -2.91 -1.07
C LYS A 242 -20.89 -3.86 -1.80
N THR A 243 -20.49 -4.95 -1.15
CA THR A 243 -19.62 -5.96 -1.75
C THR A 243 -20.34 -6.67 -2.89
N LEU A 244 -21.60 -7.09 -2.69
CA LEU A 244 -22.42 -7.73 -3.74
C LEU A 244 -22.68 -6.78 -4.92
N ASP A 245 -23.03 -5.52 -4.65
CA ASP A 245 -23.21 -4.51 -5.69
C ASP A 245 -21.92 -4.30 -6.50
N THR A 246 -20.76 -4.25 -5.81
CA THR A 246 -19.47 -4.09 -6.48
C THR A 246 -19.12 -5.32 -7.32
N ILE A 247 -19.41 -6.54 -6.86
CA ILE A 247 -19.20 -7.77 -7.63
C ILE A 247 -19.96 -7.69 -8.97
N ALA A 248 -21.20 -7.25 -8.94
CA ALA A 248 -22.01 -7.12 -10.14
C ALA A 248 -21.55 -5.96 -11.04
N ALA A 249 -21.33 -4.78 -10.47
CA ALA A 249 -20.98 -3.57 -11.21
C ALA A 249 -19.60 -3.66 -11.88
N GLU A 250 -18.60 -4.18 -11.18
CA GLU A 250 -17.21 -4.28 -11.67
C GLU A 250 -16.92 -5.65 -12.33
N ARG A 251 -17.93 -6.52 -12.46
CA ARG A 251 -17.78 -7.86 -13.06
C ARG A 251 -16.63 -8.64 -12.44
N ILE A 252 -16.61 -8.69 -11.11
CA ILE A 252 -15.55 -9.36 -10.36
C ILE A 252 -15.47 -10.84 -10.72
N THR A 253 -14.27 -11.32 -11.00
CA THR A 253 -14.00 -12.73 -11.32
C THR A 253 -13.35 -13.47 -10.16
N THR A 254 -12.64 -12.74 -9.30
CA THR A 254 -11.91 -13.32 -8.15
C THR A 254 -12.13 -12.50 -6.89
N LEU A 255 -12.24 -13.20 -5.76
CA LEU A 255 -12.47 -12.60 -4.44
C LEU A 255 -11.70 -13.37 -3.38
N PHE A 256 -10.94 -12.65 -2.53
CA PHE A 256 -10.36 -13.21 -1.30
C PHE A 256 -11.16 -12.72 -0.09
N ALA A 257 -11.83 -13.64 0.58
CA ALA A 257 -12.65 -13.37 1.76
C ALA A 257 -12.29 -14.28 2.93
N VAL A 258 -12.42 -13.80 4.15
CA VAL A 258 -12.34 -14.66 5.34
C VAL A 258 -13.73 -15.26 5.65
N PRO A 259 -13.79 -16.42 6.33
CA PRO A 259 -15.06 -17.12 6.54
C PRO A 259 -16.20 -16.25 7.12
N THR A 260 -15.88 -15.32 8.02
CA THR A 260 -16.87 -14.40 8.59
C THR A 260 -17.49 -13.46 7.56
N GLN A 261 -16.75 -13.07 6.53
CA GLN A 261 -17.26 -12.21 5.44
C GLN A 261 -18.15 -12.98 4.44
N ILE A 262 -18.04 -14.31 4.41
CA ILE A 262 -18.88 -15.16 3.55
C ILE A 262 -20.20 -15.50 4.24
N GLN A 263 -20.24 -15.44 5.58
CA GLN A 263 -21.42 -15.78 6.38
C GLN A 263 -22.39 -14.61 6.56
N GLU A 264 -21.95 -13.38 6.33
CA GLU A 264 -22.78 -12.17 6.34
C GLU A 264 -23.47 -11.93 4.99
#